data_0a56a8375894b9a9720f3c715501e5ef
#
_entry.id   0a56a8375894b9a9720f3c715501e5ef
#
_cell.length_a   1.000
_cell.length_b   1.000
_cell.length_c   1.000
_cell.angle_alpha   90.00
_cell.angle_beta   90.00
_cell.angle_gamma   90.00
#
_symmetry.space_group_name_H-M   'P 1'
#
loop_
_entity.id
_entity.type
_entity.pdbx_description
1 polymer ?
#
loop_
_entity_poly.entity_id
_entity_poly.type
_entity_poly.pdbx_seq_one_letter_code
_entity_poly.pdbx_strand_id
1 'polypeptide(L)'
;DWSSDVCSSDLIRSVNKTQQKLNVADEERPVAIQIYGRDVPTMVEAAQICEAAHPDILDINFGCPVKRVAGKGAGAGMLRNIPLMLDITREVVKAVNIPVTVKTRLGWDADNRIIVDLAEQLQDCGIAALSIHGRTRAQMYTGEADWTLIGEVKNNPRIQIPIIGNGDVTSAEICKQRFEQYGVDAVMIGRGSIGRPWIFREVRHYLDTGETLPAESFSWYLDILKKQVEQSVERLDERRGILHIRRHLAATPLFKGIADFKQTRVAMLRAETVEALFDILDSIPDKFHTGYGFQSDSQVSESIDC
;
A
#
# COMPACT_ATOMS: atom_id res chain seq x y z
N ASP A 1 -6.17 -9.41 -0.95
CA ASP A 1 -5.70 -8.61 -2.07
C ASP A 1 -5.92 -7.15 -1.73
N TRP A 2 -4.86 -6.47 -1.33
CA TRP A 2 -4.88 -5.06 -0.87
C TRP A 2 -4.99 -4.07 -2.02
N SER A 3 -5.37 -4.49 -3.19
CA SER A 3 -5.63 -3.53 -4.21
C SER A 3 -7.07 -3.04 -4.03
N SER A 4 -7.18 -1.88 -3.38
CA SER A 4 -8.28 -0.96 -3.66
C SER A 4 -8.30 -0.59 -5.15
N ASP A 5 -7.37 -1.13 -5.94
CA ASP A 5 -7.28 -0.93 -7.37
C ASP A 5 -8.57 -1.34 -8.07
N VAL A 6 -9.15 -0.40 -8.76
CA VAL A 6 -10.36 -0.59 -9.54
C VAL A 6 -9.97 -0.81 -11.00
N CYS A 7 -10.31 -1.98 -11.53
CA CYS A 7 -10.15 -2.24 -12.96
C CYS A 7 -11.16 -1.40 -13.75
N SER A 8 -10.68 -0.53 -14.65
CA SER A 8 -11.55 0.37 -15.42
C SER A 8 -12.62 -0.37 -16.19
N SER A 9 -12.26 -1.45 -16.90
CA SER A 9 -13.22 -2.25 -17.67
C SER A 9 -14.23 -3.02 -16.82
N ASP A 10 -13.89 -3.41 -15.59
CA ASP A 10 -14.81 -4.09 -14.69
C ASP A 10 -15.78 -3.09 -14.04
N LEU A 11 -15.31 -1.86 -13.79
CA LEU A 11 -16.14 -0.78 -13.25
C LEU A 11 -17.23 -0.38 -14.23
N ILE A 12 -16.89 -0.14 -15.48
CA ILE A 12 -17.83 0.22 -16.55
C ILE A 12 -18.88 -0.89 -16.77
N ARG A 13 -18.47 -2.16 -16.65
CA ARG A 13 -19.40 -3.30 -16.73
C ARG A 13 -20.24 -3.49 -15.48
N SER A 14 -20.20 -2.58 -14.54
CA SER A 14 -20.95 -2.62 -13.27
C SER A 14 -20.76 -3.93 -12.49
N VAL A 15 -19.52 -4.45 -12.46
CA VAL A 15 -19.18 -5.63 -11.65
C VAL A 15 -19.32 -5.31 -10.17
N ASN A 16 -20.28 -5.92 -9.48
CA ASN A 16 -20.64 -5.63 -8.09
C ASN A 16 -19.43 -5.56 -7.14
N LYS A 17 -18.45 -6.46 -7.29
CA LYS A 17 -17.23 -6.45 -6.47
C LYS A 17 -16.38 -5.20 -6.69
N THR A 18 -16.41 -4.65 -7.88
CA THR A 18 -15.65 -3.45 -8.22
C THR A 18 -16.37 -2.21 -7.72
N GLN A 19 -17.70 -2.17 -7.84
CA GLN A 19 -18.51 -1.08 -7.29
C GLN A 19 -18.42 -0.97 -5.76
N GLN A 20 -18.36 -2.10 -5.04
CA GLN A 20 -18.16 -2.09 -3.58
C GLN A 20 -16.86 -1.41 -3.15
N LYS A 21 -15.85 -1.33 -4.01
CA LYS A 21 -14.59 -0.63 -3.74
C LYS A 21 -14.69 0.88 -3.82
N LEU A 22 -15.80 1.41 -4.34
CA LEU A 22 -16.06 2.84 -4.39
C LEU A 22 -16.65 3.40 -3.09
N ASN A 23 -17.07 2.52 -2.17
CA ASN A 23 -17.59 2.96 -0.87
C ASN A 23 -16.45 3.53 -0.04
N VAL A 24 -16.53 4.82 0.24
CA VAL A 24 -15.60 5.58 1.07
C VAL A 24 -16.27 5.84 2.41
N ALA A 25 -15.63 5.46 3.51
CA ALA A 25 -16.07 5.83 4.85
C ALA A 25 -15.43 7.17 5.26
N ASP A 26 -16.18 8.00 6.00
CA ASP A 26 -15.67 9.32 6.41
C ASP A 26 -14.44 9.23 7.31
N GLU A 27 -14.31 8.16 8.08
CA GLU A 27 -13.16 7.89 8.94
C GLU A 27 -11.88 7.54 8.16
N GLU A 28 -12.02 7.14 6.88
CA GLU A 28 -10.88 6.83 6.00
C GLU A 28 -10.29 8.08 5.33
N ARG A 29 -10.94 9.24 5.47
CA ARG A 29 -10.49 10.48 4.81
C ARG A 29 -9.24 11.09 5.44
N PRO A 30 -8.32 11.65 4.61
CA PRO A 30 -8.38 11.74 3.15
C PRO A 30 -8.10 10.40 2.48
N VAL A 31 -8.89 10.05 1.45
CA VAL A 31 -8.83 8.77 0.76
C VAL A 31 -8.67 8.91 -0.75
N ALA A 32 -7.84 8.06 -1.32
CA ALA A 32 -7.66 7.95 -2.76
C ALA A 32 -8.31 6.68 -3.31
N ILE A 33 -9.11 6.80 -4.37
CA ILE A 33 -9.51 5.65 -5.19
C ILE A 33 -8.47 5.47 -6.29
N GLN A 34 -7.91 4.26 -6.41
CA GLN A 34 -6.92 3.95 -7.42
C GLN A 34 -7.53 3.12 -8.54
N ILE A 35 -7.37 3.59 -9.79
CA ILE A 35 -7.83 2.91 -11.01
C ILE A 35 -6.66 2.41 -11.85
N TYR A 36 -6.87 1.34 -12.62
CA TYR A 36 -5.94 0.87 -13.63
C TYR A 36 -6.65 0.38 -14.88
N GLY A 37 -6.03 0.57 -16.01
CA GLY A 37 -6.54 0.16 -17.32
C GLY A 37 -5.45 0.25 -18.38
N ARG A 38 -5.84 0.16 -19.64
CA ARG A 38 -4.90 0.11 -20.78
C ARG A 38 -5.37 0.88 -22.02
N ASP A 39 -6.47 1.59 -21.93
CA ASP A 39 -7.01 2.41 -23.02
C ASP A 39 -7.64 3.68 -22.47
N VAL A 40 -7.59 4.74 -23.26
CA VAL A 40 -8.04 6.07 -22.86
C VAL A 40 -9.54 6.11 -22.56
N PRO A 41 -10.45 5.62 -23.43
CA PRO A 41 -11.89 5.77 -23.19
C PRO A 41 -12.34 5.12 -21.89
N THR A 42 -11.91 3.88 -21.61
CA THR A 42 -12.32 3.19 -20.38
C THR A 42 -11.71 3.80 -19.13
N MET A 43 -10.50 4.38 -19.22
CA MET A 43 -9.89 5.05 -18.07
C MET A 43 -10.60 6.38 -17.75
N VAL A 44 -11.00 7.13 -18.76
CA VAL A 44 -11.77 8.38 -18.58
C VAL A 44 -13.14 8.09 -17.97
N GLU A 45 -13.89 7.13 -18.51
CA GLU A 45 -15.19 6.76 -17.97
C GLU A 45 -15.10 6.24 -16.52
N ALA A 46 -14.10 5.39 -16.24
CA ALA A 46 -13.86 4.91 -14.88
C ALA A 46 -13.49 6.05 -13.91
N ALA A 47 -12.73 7.04 -14.36
CA ALA A 47 -12.36 8.20 -13.55
C ALA A 47 -13.60 9.02 -13.16
N GLN A 48 -14.52 9.27 -14.09
CA GLN A 48 -15.78 9.98 -13.84
C GLN A 48 -16.69 9.22 -12.88
N ILE A 49 -16.79 7.88 -13.03
CA ILE A 49 -17.53 7.03 -12.09
C ILE A 49 -16.92 7.09 -10.68
N CYS A 50 -15.57 7.08 -10.58
CA CYS A 50 -14.89 7.21 -9.29
C CYS A 50 -15.11 8.59 -8.67
N GLU A 51 -15.05 9.67 -9.44
CA GLU A 51 -15.32 11.03 -8.95
C GLU A 51 -16.73 11.15 -8.36
N ALA A 52 -17.74 10.50 -8.97
CA ALA A 52 -19.11 10.46 -8.45
C ALA A 52 -19.24 9.76 -7.09
N ALA A 53 -18.26 8.98 -6.67
CA ALA A 53 -18.15 8.39 -5.32
C ALA A 53 -17.49 9.34 -4.30
N HIS A 54 -17.12 10.55 -4.70
CA HIS A 54 -16.55 11.62 -3.88
C HIS A 54 -15.28 11.23 -3.07
N PRO A 55 -14.26 10.58 -3.66
CA PRO A 55 -12.97 10.46 -3.01
C PRO A 55 -12.27 11.82 -2.95
N ASP A 56 -11.25 11.94 -2.10
CA ASP A 56 -10.43 13.16 -2.04
C ASP A 56 -9.42 13.22 -3.19
N ILE A 57 -9.00 12.07 -3.69
CA ILE A 57 -7.99 11.93 -4.74
C ILE A 57 -8.36 10.76 -5.67
N LEU A 58 -8.07 10.91 -6.96
CA LEU A 58 -8.05 9.81 -7.92
C LEU A 58 -6.60 9.45 -8.23
N ASP A 59 -6.21 8.19 -8.01
CA ASP A 59 -4.85 7.71 -8.31
C ASP A 59 -4.82 6.77 -9.51
N ILE A 60 -3.84 6.92 -10.39
CA ILE A 60 -3.65 6.05 -11.55
C ILE A 60 -2.51 5.07 -11.25
N ASN A 61 -2.81 3.75 -11.33
CA ASN A 61 -1.83 2.71 -11.11
C ASN A 61 -1.09 2.34 -12.39
N PHE A 62 0.17 2.77 -12.48
CA PHE A 62 1.14 2.32 -13.47
C PHE A 62 2.29 1.51 -12.84
N GLY A 63 2.06 0.95 -11.63
CA GLY A 63 3.08 0.24 -10.87
C GLY A 63 2.81 -1.24 -10.59
N CYS A 64 1.58 -1.76 -10.81
CA CYS A 64 1.24 -3.16 -10.52
C CYS A 64 2.04 -4.14 -11.40
N PRO A 65 2.94 -4.99 -10.81
CA PRO A 65 3.86 -5.81 -11.60
C PRO A 65 3.30 -7.17 -11.98
N VAL A 66 2.13 -7.58 -11.42
CA VAL A 66 1.62 -8.94 -11.54
C VAL A 66 1.29 -9.28 -13.00
N LYS A 67 1.62 -10.51 -13.42
CA LYS A 67 1.50 -10.95 -14.82
C LYS A 67 0.10 -10.76 -15.41
N ARG A 68 -0.95 -11.00 -14.63
CA ARG A 68 -2.35 -10.83 -15.07
C ARG A 68 -2.73 -9.38 -15.40
N VAL A 69 -2.01 -8.38 -14.87
CA VAL A 69 -2.20 -6.94 -15.13
C VAL A 69 -1.15 -6.46 -16.13
N ALA A 70 0.13 -6.51 -15.74
CA ALA A 70 1.24 -6.00 -16.55
C ALA A 70 1.41 -6.74 -17.87
N GLY A 71 1.15 -8.06 -17.90
CA GLY A 71 1.19 -8.86 -19.14
C GLY A 71 0.10 -8.51 -20.15
N LYS A 72 -0.97 -7.84 -19.70
CA LYS A 72 -2.05 -7.33 -20.56
C LYS A 72 -1.87 -5.85 -20.95
N GLY A 73 -0.74 -5.24 -20.62
CA GLY A 73 -0.43 -3.85 -20.94
C GLY A 73 -1.01 -2.81 -19.97
N ALA A 74 -1.58 -3.22 -18.81
CA ALA A 74 -2.06 -2.32 -17.76
C ALA A 74 -1.06 -2.26 -16.58
N GLY A 75 -1.29 -1.36 -15.61
CA GLY A 75 -0.38 -1.19 -14.48
C GLY A 75 1.05 -0.95 -14.95
N ALA A 76 2.04 -1.67 -14.38
CA ALA A 76 3.44 -1.54 -14.81
C ALA A 76 3.70 -1.95 -16.27
N GLY A 77 2.74 -2.59 -16.96
CA GLY A 77 2.82 -2.87 -18.39
C GLY A 77 2.89 -1.62 -19.25
N MET A 78 2.33 -0.51 -18.76
CA MET A 78 2.37 0.81 -19.42
C MET A 78 3.79 1.38 -19.52
N LEU A 79 4.73 0.98 -18.67
CA LEU A 79 6.15 1.37 -18.77
C LEU A 79 6.82 0.93 -20.10
N ARG A 80 6.15 0.12 -20.89
CA ARG A 80 6.57 -0.27 -22.25
C ARG A 80 5.89 0.55 -23.36
N ASN A 81 4.96 1.43 -23.01
CA ASN A 81 4.23 2.28 -23.95
C ASN A 81 3.97 3.66 -23.33
N ILE A 82 5.03 4.44 -23.23
CA ILE A 82 5.01 5.78 -22.61
C ILE A 82 4.04 6.74 -23.31
N PRO A 83 3.96 6.80 -24.66
CA PRO A 83 2.98 7.66 -25.31
C PRO A 83 1.55 7.40 -24.83
N LEU A 84 1.12 6.14 -24.76
CA LEU A 84 -0.22 5.78 -24.31
C LEU A 84 -0.40 6.06 -22.80
N MET A 85 0.63 5.84 -21.97
CA MET A 85 0.61 6.20 -20.55
C MET A 85 0.31 7.69 -20.35
N LEU A 86 1.00 8.55 -21.10
CA LEU A 86 0.83 10.01 -21.03
C LEU A 86 -0.54 10.44 -21.58
N ASP A 87 -1.01 9.82 -22.65
CA ASP A 87 -2.33 10.11 -23.21
C ASP A 87 -3.45 9.75 -22.22
N ILE A 88 -3.39 8.57 -21.60
CA ILE A 88 -4.33 8.17 -20.53
C ILE A 88 -4.29 9.19 -19.39
N THR A 89 -3.09 9.54 -18.92
CA THR A 89 -2.93 10.46 -17.78
C THR A 89 -3.55 11.83 -18.11
N ARG A 90 -3.23 12.39 -19.27
CA ARG A 90 -3.72 13.70 -19.72
C ARG A 90 -5.24 13.73 -19.84
N GLU A 91 -5.82 12.71 -20.47
CA GLU A 91 -7.27 12.67 -20.68
C GLU A 91 -8.03 12.39 -19.36
N VAL A 92 -7.49 11.59 -18.45
CA VAL A 92 -8.07 11.42 -17.11
C VAL A 92 -8.03 12.73 -16.31
N VAL A 93 -6.87 13.43 -16.31
CA VAL A 93 -6.75 14.75 -15.62
C VAL A 93 -7.77 15.76 -16.14
N LYS A 94 -8.02 15.78 -17.46
CA LYS A 94 -9.03 16.69 -18.06
C LYS A 94 -10.48 16.31 -17.73
N ALA A 95 -10.74 15.04 -17.44
CA ALA A 95 -12.07 14.49 -17.32
C ALA A 95 -12.69 14.62 -15.92
N VAL A 96 -11.88 14.94 -14.90
CA VAL A 96 -12.32 15.05 -13.50
C VAL A 96 -11.85 16.37 -12.87
N ASN A 97 -12.53 16.80 -11.80
CA ASN A 97 -12.22 18.04 -11.09
C ASN A 97 -11.40 17.80 -9.81
N ILE A 98 -11.36 16.56 -9.32
CA ILE A 98 -10.56 16.18 -8.14
C ILE A 98 -9.09 16.01 -8.52
N PRO A 99 -8.15 16.16 -7.55
CA PRO A 99 -6.73 15.93 -7.80
C PRO A 99 -6.46 14.53 -8.34
N VAL A 100 -5.69 14.44 -9.43
CA VAL A 100 -5.24 13.17 -9.99
C VAL A 100 -3.78 12.94 -9.64
N THR A 101 -3.45 11.77 -9.10
CA THR A 101 -2.08 11.34 -8.82
C THR A 101 -1.71 10.12 -9.65
N VAL A 102 -0.43 9.83 -9.74
CA VAL A 102 0.08 8.63 -10.41
C VAL A 102 0.98 7.85 -9.48
N LYS A 103 0.81 6.53 -9.45
CA LYS A 103 1.74 5.62 -8.80
C LYS A 103 2.42 4.70 -9.81
N THR A 104 3.77 4.73 -9.84
CA THR A 104 4.58 3.97 -10.81
C THR A 104 5.82 3.33 -10.17
N ARG A 105 6.71 2.79 -11.00
CA ARG A 105 8.00 2.17 -10.64
C ARG A 105 9.15 2.85 -11.37
N LEU A 106 10.40 2.47 -11.05
CA LEU A 106 11.61 3.02 -11.68
C LEU A 106 11.67 2.79 -13.20
N GLY A 107 10.96 1.77 -13.68
CA GLY A 107 10.97 1.36 -15.08
C GLY A 107 10.54 -0.09 -15.25
N TRP A 108 10.69 -0.62 -16.48
CA TRP A 108 10.31 -2.00 -16.80
C TRP A 108 11.30 -3.02 -16.24
N ASP A 109 12.59 -2.83 -16.47
CA ASP A 109 13.69 -3.69 -16.04
C ASP A 109 14.97 -2.85 -15.76
N ALA A 110 16.09 -3.52 -15.56
CA ALA A 110 17.36 -2.87 -15.21
C ALA A 110 17.89 -1.93 -16.30
N ASP A 111 17.65 -2.27 -17.56
CA ASP A 111 18.13 -1.50 -18.72
C ASP A 111 17.18 -0.34 -19.09
N ASN A 112 15.95 -0.38 -18.56
CA ASN A 112 14.89 0.58 -18.87
C ASN A 112 14.38 1.26 -17.58
N ARG A 113 15.28 1.92 -16.85
CA ARG A 113 14.98 2.75 -15.67
C ARG A 113 14.74 4.19 -16.11
N ILE A 114 13.53 4.50 -16.48
CA ILE A 114 13.16 5.76 -17.17
C ILE A 114 12.51 6.79 -16.27
N ILE A 115 12.44 6.56 -14.96
CA ILE A 115 11.60 7.34 -14.04
C ILE A 115 11.96 8.82 -13.98
N VAL A 116 13.25 9.18 -14.15
CA VAL A 116 13.69 10.59 -14.05
C VAL A 116 13.07 11.41 -15.18
N ASP A 117 13.20 10.96 -16.42
CA ASP A 117 12.61 11.64 -17.58
C ASP A 117 11.07 11.50 -17.62
N LEU A 118 10.56 10.36 -17.17
CA LEU A 118 9.13 10.08 -17.13
C LEU A 118 8.38 10.98 -16.13
N ALA A 119 9.02 11.33 -15.01
CA ALA A 119 8.43 12.18 -13.99
C ALA A 119 8.07 13.56 -14.51
N GLU A 120 8.95 14.19 -15.30
CA GLU A 120 8.67 15.47 -15.95
C GLU A 120 7.48 15.38 -16.90
N GLN A 121 7.45 14.34 -17.74
CA GLN A 121 6.38 14.12 -18.71
C GLN A 121 5.01 13.88 -18.04
N LEU A 122 5.00 13.14 -16.90
CA LEU A 122 3.79 12.93 -16.12
C LEU A 122 3.31 14.23 -15.45
N GLN A 123 4.22 15.02 -14.89
CA GLN A 123 3.90 16.34 -14.35
C GLN A 123 3.27 17.24 -15.44
N ASP A 124 3.83 17.24 -16.65
CA ASP A 124 3.31 18.02 -17.78
C ASP A 124 1.90 17.58 -18.23
N CYS A 125 1.45 16.37 -17.84
CA CYS A 125 0.06 15.94 -18.01
C CYS A 125 -0.89 16.58 -17.00
N GLY A 126 -0.39 17.26 -15.95
CA GLY A 126 -1.18 17.97 -14.95
C GLY A 126 -1.53 17.14 -13.70
N ILE A 127 -0.76 16.10 -13.37
CA ILE A 127 -0.98 15.35 -12.12
C ILE A 127 -0.61 16.19 -10.89
N ALA A 128 -1.29 15.94 -9.77
CA ALA A 128 -1.10 16.65 -8.52
C ALA A 128 0.06 16.12 -7.66
N ALA A 129 0.43 14.84 -7.80
CA ALA A 129 1.59 14.22 -7.13
C ALA A 129 2.01 12.93 -7.85
N LEU A 130 3.26 12.51 -7.62
CA LEU A 130 3.82 11.27 -8.18
C LEU A 130 4.36 10.37 -7.08
N SER A 131 3.85 9.13 -7.00
CA SER A 131 4.35 8.09 -6.10
C SER A 131 5.26 7.12 -6.85
N ILE A 132 6.48 6.90 -6.36
CA ILE A 132 7.49 6.10 -7.03
C ILE A 132 7.93 4.94 -6.15
N HIS A 133 7.72 3.70 -6.61
CA HIS A 133 8.29 2.52 -5.96
C HIS A 133 9.72 2.29 -6.44
N GLY A 134 10.68 2.20 -5.52
CA GLY A 134 12.12 2.04 -5.77
C GLY A 134 12.53 0.69 -6.36
N ARG A 135 11.67 0.05 -7.15
CA ARG A 135 11.95 -1.19 -7.91
C ARG A 135 11.43 -1.09 -9.33
N THR A 136 12.06 -1.81 -10.23
CA THR A 136 11.52 -2.01 -11.58
C THR A 136 10.37 -3.03 -11.57
N ARG A 137 9.64 -3.12 -12.69
CA ARG A 137 8.61 -4.16 -12.85
C ARG A 137 9.21 -5.57 -12.79
N ALA A 138 10.37 -5.78 -13.41
CA ALA A 138 11.03 -7.09 -13.46
C ALA A 138 11.44 -7.59 -12.07
N GLN A 139 11.89 -6.71 -11.19
CA GLN A 139 12.23 -7.04 -9.81
C GLN A 139 11.03 -7.50 -8.99
N MET A 140 9.83 -7.07 -9.35
CA MET A 140 8.62 -7.29 -8.53
C MET A 140 8.81 -6.83 -7.08
N TYR A 141 9.23 -7.74 -6.19
CA TYR A 141 9.50 -7.49 -4.77
C TYR A 141 10.85 -8.06 -4.33
N THR A 142 11.67 -8.58 -5.26
CA THR A 142 13.00 -9.13 -4.96
C THR A 142 14.04 -8.03 -4.82
N GLY A 143 15.11 -8.33 -4.08
CA GLY A 143 16.18 -7.36 -3.77
C GLY A 143 15.68 -6.19 -2.92
N GLU A 144 16.46 -5.14 -2.82
CA GLU A 144 16.14 -3.91 -2.09
C GLU A 144 15.54 -2.85 -3.01
N ALA A 145 14.73 -1.95 -2.43
CA ALA A 145 14.23 -0.79 -3.13
C ALA A 145 15.34 0.26 -3.28
N ASP A 146 15.65 0.61 -4.52
CA ASP A 146 16.61 1.65 -4.85
C ASP A 146 15.92 3.03 -4.82
N TRP A 147 16.27 3.85 -3.83
CA TRP A 147 15.72 5.19 -3.66
C TRP A 147 16.54 6.28 -4.38
N THR A 148 17.68 5.93 -4.97
CA THR A 148 18.57 6.91 -5.62
C THR A 148 17.84 7.67 -6.71
N LEU A 149 17.16 6.95 -7.62
CA LEU A 149 16.40 7.60 -8.71
C LEU A 149 15.18 8.38 -8.20
N ILE A 150 14.60 8.00 -7.05
CA ILE A 150 13.52 8.78 -6.42
C ILE A 150 14.09 10.12 -5.95
N GLY A 151 15.27 10.11 -5.33
CA GLY A 151 16.00 11.32 -4.94
C GLY A 151 16.39 12.17 -6.14
N GLU A 152 16.82 11.59 -7.25
CA GLU A 152 17.12 12.30 -8.49
C GLU A 152 15.87 13.01 -9.04
N VAL A 153 14.73 12.35 -9.09
CA VAL A 153 13.45 12.96 -9.47
C VAL A 153 13.13 14.14 -8.55
N LYS A 154 13.23 13.95 -7.22
CA LYS A 154 12.90 15.00 -6.25
C LYS A 154 13.81 16.22 -6.36
N ASN A 155 15.11 15.99 -6.63
CA ASN A 155 16.11 17.07 -6.75
C ASN A 155 16.16 17.70 -8.15
N ASN A 156 15.35 17.22 -9.10
CA ASN A 156 15.25 17.84 -10.42
C ASN A 156 14.51 19.18 -10.31
N PRO A 157 15.16 20.33 -10.66
CA PRO A 157 14.58 21.66 -10.51
C PRO A 157 13.32 21.89 -11.36
N ARG A 158 13.05 21.05 -12.36
CA ARG A 158 11.83 21.11 -13.17
C ARG A 158 10.62 20.48 -12.48
N ILE A 159 10.85 19.61 -11.47
CA ILE A 159 9.77 18.99 -10.73
C ILE A 159 9.22 19.93 -9.67
N GLN A 160 7.95 20.29 -9.81
CA GLN A 160 7.23 21.21 -8.93
C GLN A 160 6.14 20.52 -8.11
N ILE A 161 5.76 19.29 -8.47
CA ILE A 161 4.76 18.49 -7.76
C ILE A 161 5.38 17.70 -6.62
N PRO A 162 4.62 17.36 -5.57
CA PRO A 162 5.06 16.46 -4.51
C PRO A 162 5.51 15.09 -5.05
N ILE A 163 6.66 14.62 -4.55
CA ILE A 163 7.20 13.29 -4.83
C ILE A 163 7.08 12.42 -3.59
N ILE A 164 6.39 11.29 -3.75
CA ILE A 164 6.10 10.32 -2.70
C ILE A 164 6.98 9.08 -2.93
N GLY A 165 7.96 8.86 -2.05
CA GLY A 165 8.84 7.70 -2.12
C GLY A 165 8.18 6.45 -1.51
N ASN A 166 8.40 5.29 -2.13
CA ASN A 166 7.87 4.00 -1.68
C ASN A 166 8.89 2.88 -1.85
N GLY A 167 8.93 1.96 -0.91
CA GLY A 167 9.72 0.73 -0.95
C GLY A 167 10.50 0.50 0.35
N ASP A 168 10.32 -0.69 0.93
CA ASP A 168 11.04 -1.23 2.10
C ASP A 168 11.09 -0.32 3.33
N VAL A 169 10.03 0.43 3.57
CA VAL A 169 9.86 1.22 4.78
C VAL A 169 9.13 0.35 5.81
N THR A 170 9.87 -0.13 6.79
CA THR A 170 9.40 -1.09 7.80
C THR A 170 9.51 -0.56 9.24
N SER A 171 10.16 0.59 9.44
CA SER A 171 10.27 1.23 10.75
C SER A 171 10.21 2.77 10.66
N ALA A 172 10.07 3.41 11.80
CA ALA A 172 10.05 4.87 11.92
C ALA A 172 11.40 5.49 11.55
N GLU A 173 12.49 4.86 11.95
CA GLU A 173 13.87 5.28 11.67
C GLU A 173 14.15 5.24 10.17
N ILE A 174 13.76 4.13 9.50
CA ILE A 174 13.88 4.02 8.05
C ILE A 174 13.06 5.11 7.36
N CYS A 175 11.83 5.36 7.83
CA CYS A 175 11.00 6.43 7.28
C CYS A 175 11.69 7.79 7.36
N LYS A 176 12.21 8.18 8.53
CA LYS A 176 12.96 9.42 8.73
C LYS A 176 14.20 9.49 7.85
N GLN A 177 14.98 8.41 7.80
CA GLN A 177 16.17 8.33 6.94
C GLN A 177 15.81 8.59 5.46
N ARG A 178 14.68 8.06 4.97
CA ARG A 178 14.25 8.30 3.57
C ARG A 178 13.91 9.77 3.31
N PHE A 179 13.24 10.44 4.26
CA PHE A 179 13.02 11.89 4.16
C PHE A 179 14.33 12.67 4.12
N GLU A 180 15.25 12.41 5.07
CA GLU A 180 16.50 13.15 5.21
C GLU A 180 17.46 12.91 4.02
N GLN A 181 17.55 11.67 3.57
CA GLN A 181 18.52 11.29 2.52
C GLN A 181 18.08 11.70 1.12
N TYR A 182 16.77 11.61 0.83
CA TYR A 182 16.28 11.79 -0.54
C TYR A 182 15.38 13.02 -0.72
N GLY A 183 15.04 13.72 0.35
CA GLY A 183 14.30 14.97 0.34
C GLY A 183 12.85 14.86 -0.16
N VAL A 184 12.28 13.66 -0.22
CA VAL A 184 10.91 13.43 -0.70
C VAL A 184 9.88 14.14 0.16
N ASP A 185 8.74 14.52 -0.42
CA ASP A 185 7.67 15.26 0.26
C ASP A 185 6.81 14.34 1.13
N ALA A 186 6.72 13.06 0.79
CA ALA A 186 6.03 12.05 1.56
C ALA A 186 6.66 10.66 1.38
N VAL A 187 6.38 9.76 2.34
CA VAL A 187 6.79 8.36 2.29
C VAL A 187 5.57 7.46 2.36
N MET A 188 5.40 6.59 1.36
CA MET A 188 4.33 5.61 1.33
C MET A 188 4.78 4.31 1.97
N ILE A 189 4.08 3.88 3.02
CA ILE A 189 4.30 2.59 3.69
C ILE A 189 3.29 1.59 3.14
N GLY A 190 3.78 0.53 2.51
CA GLY A 190 2.94 -0.56 1.98
C GLY A 190 3.00 -1.79 2.87
N ARG A 191 3.81 -2.77 2.50
CA ARG A 191 3.92 -4.06 3.20
C ARG A 191 4.26 -3.96 4.69
N GLY A 192 4.99 -2.92 5.10
CA GLY A 192 5.34 -2.67 6.50
C GLY A 192 4.14 -2.42 7.43
N SER A 193 2.96 -2.05 6.88
CA SER A 193 1.73 -1.85 7.66
C SER A 193 0.84 -3.10 7.75
N ILE A 194 1.13 -4.15 6.97
CA ILE A 194 0.32 -5.38 6.98
C ILE A 194 0.49 -6.09 8.32
N GLY A 195 -0.59 -6.20 9.10
CA GLY A 195 -0.58 -6.75 10.46
C GLY A 195 0.11 -5.86 11.51
N ARG A 196 0.49 -4.65 11.12
CA ARG A 196 1.11 -3.63 12.00
C ARG A 196 0.56 -2.24 11.66
N PRO A 197 -0.76 -1.98 11.76
CA PRO A 197 -1.32 -0.68 11.40
C PRO A 197 -0.82 0.44 12.30
N TRP A 198 -0.39 0.15 13.51
CA TRP A 198 0.20 1.10 14.46
C TRP A 198 1.55 1.68 14.01
N ILE A 199 2.18 1.17 12.95
CA ILE A 199 3.41 1.72 12.38
C ILE A 199 3.26 3.21 12.02
N PHE A 200 2.06 3.64 11.59
CA PHE A 200 1.82 5.05 11.28
C PHE A 200 1.87 5.95 12.51
N ARG A 201 1.40 5.46 13.68
CA ARG A 201 1.51 6.16 14.95
C ARG A 201 2.97 6.24 15.40
N GLU A 202 3.72 5.15 15.26
CA GLU A 202 5.16 5.09 15.59
C GLU A 202 5.95 6.06 14.70
N VAL A 203 5.71 6.04 13.39
CA VAL A 203 6.36 6.94 12.42
C VAL A 203 6.05 8.40 12.73
N ARG A 204 4.78 8.75 12.98
CA ARG A 204 4.39 10.12 13.30
C ARG A 204 5.11 10.60 14.54
N HIS A 205 5.07 9.84 15.62
CA HIS A 205 5.75 10.21 16.87
C HIS A 205 7.25 10.43 16.65
N TYR A 206 7.92 9.51 15.95
CA TYR A 206 9.34 9.58 15.69
C TYR A 206 9.74 10.78 14.80
N LEU A 207 8.93 11.11 13.82
CA LEU A 207 9.16 12.29 12.98
C LEU A 207 8.97 13.60 13.77
N ASP A 208 7.99 13.64 14.68
CA ASP A 208 7.68 14.83 15.45
C ASP A 208 8.68 15.06 16.62
N THR A 209 9.20 13.99 17.24
CA THR A 209 10.01 14.08 18.46
C THR A 209 11.47 13.63 18.31
N GLY A 210 11.76 12.79 17.34
CA GLY A 210 13.04 12.09 17.21
C GLY A 210 13.21 10.90 18.15
N GLU A 211 12.19 10.56 18.93
CA GLU A 211 12.22 9.50 19.93
C GLU A 211 11.32 8.34 19.55
N THR A 212 11.74 7.12 19.90
CA THR A 212 10.93 5.92 19.68
C THR A 212 9.73 5.95 20.62
N LEU A 213 8.54 5.72 20.06
CA LEU A 213 7.31 5.62 20.85
C LEU A 213 7.41 4.40 21.79
N PRO A 214 7.15 4.57 23.10
CA PRO A 214 7.11 3.43 24.02
C PRO A 214 6.10 2.37 23.57
N ALA A 215 6.48 1.10 23.74
CA ALA A 215 5.59 -0.01 23.41
C ALA A 215 4.33 0.02 24.28
N GLU A 216 3.21 -0.24 23.67
CA GLU A 216 1.92 -0.41 24.37
C GLU A 216 1.81 -1.82 24.97
N SER A 217 0.75 -2.05 25.74
CA SER A 217 0.44 -3.39 26.27
C SER A 217 0.06 -4.33 25.14
N PHE A 218 0.23 -5.62 25.36
CA PHE A 218 -0.18 -6.64 24.39
C PHE A 218 -1.68 -6.61 24.11
N SER A 219 -2.47 -6.39 25.15
CA SER A 219 -3.91 -6.23 25.01
C SER A 219 -4.27 -5.09 24.07
N TRP A 220 -3.57 -3.96 24.15
CA TRP A 220 -3.78 -2.85 23.25
C TRP A 220 -3.55 -3.22 21.77
N TYR A 221 -2.49 -3.97 21.48
CA TYR A 221 -2.23 -4.43 20.11
C TYR A 221 -3.26 -5.48 19.65
N LEU A 222 -3.70 -6.36 20.56
CA LEU A 222 -4.76 -7.32 20.28
C LEU A 222 -6.08 -6.62 19.94
N ASP A 223 -6.45 -5.59 20.70
CA ASP A 223 -7.68 -4.82 20.47
C ASP A 223 -7.69 -4.16 19.09
N ILE A 224 -6.53 -3.65 18.63
CA ILE A 224 -6.40 -3.14 17.26
C ILE A 224 -6.64 -4.24 16.22
N LEU A 225 -6.06 -5.43 16.41
CA LEU A 225 -6.27 -6.53 15.49
C LEU A 225 -7.72 -7.00 15.49
N LYS A 226 -8.38 -7.06 16.64
CA LYS A 226 -9.81 -7.39 16.76
C LYS A 226 -10.67 -6.35 16.05
N LYS A 227 -10.40 -5.05 16.26
CA LYS A 227 -11.10 -3.98 15.56
C LYS A 227 -10.95 -4.10 14.03
N GLN A 228 -9.77 -4.49 13.53
CA GLN A 228 -9.60 -4.75 12.10
C GLN A 228 -10.44 -5.94 11.60
N VAL A 229 -10.60 -6.98 12.43
CA VAL A 229 -11.49 -8.10 12.10
C VAL A 229 -12.94 -7.62 12.00
N GLU A 230 -13.43 -6.88 13.01
CA GLU A 230 -14.79 -6.33 13.06
C GLU A 230 -15.08 -5.47 11.83
N GLN A 231 -14.22 -4.50 11.52
CA GLN A 231 -14.35 -3.63 10.35
C GLN A 231 -14.34 -4.42 9.02
N SER A 232 -13.50 -5.46 8.94
CA SER A 232 -13.46 -6.31 7.75
C SER A 232 -14.74 -7.11 7.54
N VAL A 233 -15.34 -7.59 8.64
CA VAL A 233 -16.61 -8.34 8.64
C VAL A 233 -17.78 -7.42 8.33
N GLU A 234 -17.85 -6.25 8.93
CA GLU A 234 -18.86 -5.25 8.67
C GLU A 234 -18.90 -4.84 7.19
N ARG A 235 -17.73 -4.64 6.59
CA ARG A 235 -17.61 -4.22 5.19
C ARG A 235 -17.92 -5.33 4.18
N LEU A 236 -17.65 -6.59 4.49
CA LEU A 236 -17.71 -7.69 3.52
C LEU A 236 -18.81 -8.72 3.81
N ASP A 237 -18.90 -9.24 4.96
CA ASP A 237 -19.64 -10.27 5.67
C ASP A 237 -18.65 -11.12 6.48
N GLU A 238 -19.16 -11.94 7.40
CA GLU A 238 -18.32 -12.69 8.34
C GLU A 238 -17.29 -13.59 7.62
N ARG A 239 -17.75 -14.43 6.70
CA ARG A 239 -16.86 -15.35 5.99
C ARG A 239 -15.79 -14.65 5.17
N ARG A 240 -16.18 -13.67 4.38
CA ARG A 240 -15.25 -12.92 3.51
C ARG A 240 -14.34 -12.03 4.33
N GLY A 241 -14.85 -11.40 5.38
CA GLY A 241 -14.10 -10.56 6.30
C GLY A 241 -12.99 -11.34 7.01
N ILE A 242 -13.30 -12.51 7.55
CA ILE A 242 -12.31 -13.40 8.19
C ILE A 242 -11.25 -13.86 7.16
N LEU A 243 -11.65 -14.29 5.98
CA LEU A 243 -10.70 -14.68 4.94
C LEU A 243 -9.78 -13.52 4.52
N HIS A 244 -10.32 -12.31 4.47
CA HIS A 244 -9.57 -11.12 4.12
C HIS A 244 -8.53 -10.75 5.18
N ILE A 245 -8.89 -10.83 6.47
CA ILE A 245 -8.02 -10.43 7.57
C ILE A 245 -6.90 -11.45 7.87
N ARG A 246 -7.01 -12.71 7.43
CA ARG A 246 -6.04 -13.78 7.72
C ARG A 246 -4.60 -13.39 7.40
N ARG A 247 -4.37 -12.63 6.32
CA ARG A 247 -3.02 -12.20 5.96
C ARG A 247 -2.42 -11.20 6.97
N HIS A 248 -3.26 -10.34 7.57
CA HIS A 248 -2.84 -9.42 8.62
C HIS A 248 -2.48 -10.18 9.87
N LEU A 249 -3.32 -11.12 10.28
CA LEU A 249 -3.06 -12.02 11.41
C LEU A 249 -1.82 -12.90 11.19
N ALA A 250 -1.57 -13.32 9.96
CA ALA A 250 -0.37 -14.10 9.62
C ALA A 250 0.92 -13.28 9.62
N ALA A 251 0.84 -12.01 9.27
CA ALA A 251 1.99 -11.12 9.09
C ALA A 251 2.33 -10.30 10.33
N THR A 252 1.40 -10.21 11.31
CA THR A 252 1.62 -9.36 12.49
C THR A 252 2.89 -9.76 13.25
N PRO A 253 3.73 -8.79 13.64
CA PRO A 253 4.90 -9.05 14.48
C PRO A 253 4.52 -9.43 15.91
N LEU A 254 3.27 -9.18 16.33
CA LEU A 254 2.80 -9.37 17.71
C LEU A 254 3.01 -10.80 18.22
N PHE A 255 2.95 -11.78 17.34
CA PHE A 255 3.07 -13.20 17.69
C PHE A 255 4.45 -13.80 17.38
N LYS A 256 5.39 -13.00 16.90
CA LYS A 256 6.76 -13.46 16.63
C LYS A 256 7.50 -13.74 17.94
N GLY A 257 8.23 -14.85 17.96
CA GLY A 257 9.05 -15.22 19.13
C GLY A 257 8.28 -15.88 20.29
N ILE A 258 6.97 -16.02 20.20
CA ILE A 258 6.19 -16.78 21.19
C ILE A 258 6.49 -18.27 21.02
N ALA A 259 7.05 -18.90 22.07
CA ALA A 259 7.33 -20.33 22.07
C ALA A 259 6.03 -21.15 21.90
N ASP A 260 6.12 -22.26 21.18
CA ASP A 260 5.00 -23.22 20.95
C ASP A 260 3.72 -22.63 20.32
N PHE A 261 3.81 -21.45 19.71
CA PHE A 261 2.67 -20.73 19.12
C PHE A 261 2.11 -21.39 17.84
N LYS A 262 2.80 -22.36 17.24
CA LYS A 262 2.44 -22.92 15.93
C LYS A 262 1.00 -23.43 15.86
N GLN A 263 0.53 -24.17 16.87
CA GLN A 263 -0.82 -24.72 16.88
C GLN A 263 -1.88 -23.62 17.01
N THR A 264 -1.67 -22.65 17.90
CA THR A 264 -2.53 -21.47 18.07
C THR A 264 -2.61 -20.66 16.79
N ARG A 265 -1.47 -20.44 16.11
CA ARG A 265 -1.44 -19.75 14.80
C ARG A 265 -2.26 -20.48 13.74
N VAL A 266 -2.17 -21.82 13.68
CA VAL A 266 -2.96 -22.62 12.75
C VAL A 266 -4.45 -22.50 13.07
N ALA A 267 -4.83 -22.61 14.34
CA ALA A 267 -6.22 -22.47 14.78
C ALA A 267 -6.78 -21.07 14.43
N MET A 268 -6.05 -20.01 14.76
CA MET A 268 -6.41 -18.62 14.43
C MET A 268 -6.63 -18.43 12.93
N LEU A 269 -5.73 -18.93 12.08
CA LEU A 269 -5.84 -18.77 10.62
C LEU A 269 -6.89 -19.70 9.98
N ARG A 270 -7.44 -20.68 10.73
CA ARG A 270 -8.50 -21.57 10.31
C ARG A 270 -9.86 -21.23 10.90
N ALA A 271 -9.93 -20.33 11.86
CA ALA A 271 -11.20 -19.88 12.43
C ALA A 271 -12.17 -19.42 11.33
N GLU A 272 -13.43 -19.81 11.42
CA GLU A 272 -14.46 -19.54 10.42
C GLU A 272 -15.51 -18.52 10.91
N THR A 273 -15.57 -18.28 12.23
CA THR A 273 -16.43 -17.29 12.87
C THR A 273 -15.62 -16.27 13.65
N VAL A 274 -16.17 -15.07 13.84
CA VAL A 274 -15.54 -14.01 14.66
C VAL A 274 -15.40 -14.46 16.10
N GLU A 275 -16.44 -15.11 16.65
CA GLU A 275 -16.45 -15.64 18.02
C GLU A 275 -15.27 -16.61 18.24
N ALA A 276 -15.15 -17.65 17.40
CA ALA A 276 -14.06 -18.61 17.50
C ALA A 276 -12.66 -17.97 17.33
N LEU A 277 -12.55 -16.97 16.46
CA LEU A 277 -11.31 -16.20 16.27
C LEU A 277 -10.96 -15.40 17.52
N PHE A 278 -11.94 -14.72 18.12
CA PHE A 278 -11.74 -13.88 19.31
C PHE A 278 -11.41 -14.73 20.54
N ASP A 279 -12.09 -15.87 20.73
CA ASP A 279 -11.75 -16.81 21.80
C ASP A 279 -10.28 -17.26 21.73
N ILE A 280 -9.78 -17.52 20.52
CA ILE A 280 -8.38 -17.89 20.33
C ILE A 280 -7.48 -16.69 20.67
N LEU A 281 -7.77 -15.49 20.15
CA LEU A 281 -6.96 -14.28 20.39
C LEU A 281 -6.92 -13.94 21.89
N ASP A 282 -8.06 -14.00 22.58
CA ASP A 282 -8.16 -13.71 24.01
C ASP A 282 -7.46 -14.73 24.90
N SER A 283 -7.34 -15.96 24.44
CA SER A 283 -6.60 -17.01 25.15
C SER A 283 -5.07 -16.88 25.08
N ILE A 284 -4.54 -16.02 24.19
CA ILE A 284 -3.09 -15.91 23.98
C ILE A 284 -2.35 -15.36 25.20
N PRO A 285 -2.78 -14.25 25.85
CA PRO A 285 -2.08 -13.72 27.03
C PRO A 285 -1.95 -14.71 28.17
N ASP A 286 -2.98 -15.53 28.40
CA ASP A 286 -3.03 -16.50 29.49
C ASP A 286 -2.21 -17.77 29.21
N LYS A 287 -2.17 -18.19 27.94
CA LYS A 287 -1.47 -19.41 27.53
C LYS A 287 0.02 -19.22 27.33
N PHE A 288 0.42 -18.03 26.96
CA PHE A 288 1.79 -17.74 26.61
C PHE A 288 2.31 -16.62 27.50
N HIS A 289 3.43 -16.86 28.21
CA HIS A 289 4.13 -15.81 28.93
C HIS A 289 4.67 -14.83 27.89
N THR A 290 3.87 -13.85 27.57
CA THR A 290 4.23 -12.73 26.72
C THR A 290 5.05 -11.75 27.56
N GLY A 291 6.30 -12.15 27.86
CA GLY A 291 7.27 -11.26 28.50
C GLY A 291 7.54 -10.09 27.55
N TYR A 292 6.96 -8.94 27.87
CA TYR A 292 7.09 -7.73 27.07
C TYR A 292 8.47 -7.11 27.22
N GLY A 293 9.22 -7.27 26.21
CA GLY A 293 10.23 -6.41 25.70
C GLY A 293 10.22 -6.60 24.19
N PHE A 294 9.47 -5.80 23.44
CA PHE A 294 9.74 -5.62 22.04
C PHE A 294 11.15 -5.05 21.92
N GLN A 295 12.15 -5.94 21.78
CA GLN A 295 13.46 -5.51 21.31
C GLN A 295 13.25 -4.99 19.89
N SER A 296 13.57 -3.72 19.67
CA SER A 296 13.66 -3.10 18.37
C SER A 296 14.38 -4.06 17.41
N ASP A 297 13.80 -4.29 16.22
CA ASP A 297 14.32 -5.14 15.15
C ASP A 297 15.67 -4.61 14.59
N SER A 298 16.72 -4.51 15.42
CA SER A 298 18.08 -4.31 14.97
C SER A 298 18.85 -5.63 14.75
N GLN A 299 18.19 -6.78 14.89
CA GLN A 299 18.82 -8.10 14.70
C GLN A 299 17.94 -9.10 13.93
N VAL A 300 17.42 -8.74 12.78
CA VAL A 300 16.87 -9.74 11.83
C VAL A 300 17.35 -9.40 10.42
N SER A 301 18.66 -9.54 10.20
CA SER A 301 19.24 -9.66 8.88
C SER A 301 19.96 -11.00 8.74
N GLU A 302 19.27 -12.12 8.98
CA GLU A 302 19.79 -13.44 8.52
C GLU A 302 18.67 -14.47 8.69
N SER A 303 18.33 -15.11 7.59
CA SER A 303 17.44 -16.26 7.41
C SER A 303 16.00 -15.96 6.91
N ILE A 304 15.87 -15.61 5.65
CA ILE A 304 14.75 -16.05 4.82
C ILE A 304 15.38 -16.60 3.53
N ASP A 305 15.94 -17.80 3.62
CA ASP A 305 16.06 -18.73 2.51
C ASP A 305 14.85 -19.67 2.55
N CYS A 306 14.22 -19.78 1.38
CA CYS A 306 13.13 -20.60 0.87
C CYS A 306 11.83 -19.86 0.60
#